data_0b0dded6672244a06b8499cdc2685c32
#
_entry.id   0b0dded6672244a06b8499cdc2685c32
#
_cell.length_a   1.000
_cell.length_b   1.000
_cell.length_c   1.000
_cell.angle_alpha   90.00
_cell.angle_beta   90.00
_cell.angle_gamma   90.00
#
_symmetry.space_group_name_H-M   'P 1'
#
loop_
_entity.id
_entity.type
_entity.pdbx_description
1 polymer ?
#
loop_
_entity_poly.entity_id
_entity_poly.type
_entity_poly.pdbx_seq_one_letter_code
_entity_poly.pdbx_strand_id
1 'polypeptide(L)'
;SLRRQRQMCIRDSSGTVQALEDISLDIGRATISAVIGHSGAGKSTLVRLINGLEHPSSGSVIVDGTDISGLTEKKLRPLRADIGMVFQQFNLFNSRTIYDNVAYPLKLAGWKKADEKARVTELLNFVGLIDKAWVHPDQLSGGQKQRVGIARALATRPSILLADESTSALDPETTADVLQLLQEVNERMGVTIVVITHEMEVVRSIAQNVAVLDHGHLVETGTTGEIFAHPQSETTRRFVSTIVGQHPTEQQAARLREENPGARLVDVTSVDGAVFGTTLAKLADSVSFKIVHGGVIETRDGALGNYTVALTGPDDDVARATDELSAISHTARSNPAQEADIHD
;
A
#
# COMPACT_ATOMS: atom_id res chain seq x y z
N SER A 1 17.66 0.52 6.95
CA SER A 1 17.30 1.75 6.24
C SER A 1 17.97 1.72 4.87
N LEU A 2 17.21 2.04 3.82
CA LEU A 2 17.69 2.19 2.45
C LEU A 2 18.10 3.67 2.26
N ARG A 3 19.36 4.02 2.48
CA ARG A 3 19.82 5.40 2.33
C ARG A 3 20.44 5.65 0.96
N ARG A 4 19.95 6.73 0.30
CA ARG A 4 20.44 7.43 -0.91
C ARG A 4 20.88 6.54 -2.08
N GLN A 5 20.05 6.48 -3.06
CA GLN A 5 20.40 6.08 -4.43
C GLN A 5 20.42 7.30 -5.34
N ARG A 6 21.55 7.53 -6.02
CA ARG A 6 21.60 8.50 -7.12
C ARG A 6 21.80 7.73 -8.41
N GLN A 7 20.87 7.89 -9.34
CA GLN A 7 20.85 7.44 -10.73
C GLN A 7 21.05 5.94 -10.97
N MET A 8 20.05 5.29 -11.47
CA MET A 8 20.10 3.89 -11.89
C MET A 8 19.72 3.74 -13.36
N CYS A 9 20.67 3.30 -14.18
CA CYS A 9 20.42 2.89 -15.56
C CYS A 9 20.46 1.37 -15.66
N ILE A 10 19.43 0.74 -16.24
CA ILE A 10 19.50 -0.66 -16.67
C ILE A 10 19.88 -0.67 -18.15
N ARG A 11 20.89 -1.48 -18.51
CA ARG A 11 21.19 -1.78 -19.90
C ARG A 11 20.37 -2.98 -20.34
N ASP A 12 19.38 -2.73 -21.17
CA ASP A 12 18.78 -3.77 -21.99
C ASP A 12 19.52 -3.85 -23.33
N SER A 13 19.41 -5.01 -24.03
CA SER A 13 20.05 -5.29 -25.31
C SER A 13 19.67 -4.30 -26.44
N SER A 14 18.73 -3.40 -26.21
CA SER A 14 18.22 -2.39 -27.17
C SER A 14 18.49 -0.94 -26.82
N GLY A 15 19.18 -0.65 -25.69
CA GLY A 15 19.50 0.72 -25.26
C GLY A 15 19.55 0.87 -23.74
N THR A 16 20.12 1.99 -23.26
CA THR A 16 20.15 2.31 -21.82
C THR A 16 18.79 2.87 -21.41
N VAL A 17 17.95 2.06 -20.75
CA VAL A 17 16.70 2.53 -20.15
C VAL A 17 16.99 2.90 -18.69
N GLN A 18 16.73 4.15 -18.31
CA GLN A 18 16.81 4.60 -16.93
C GLN A 18 15.53 4.15 -16.20
N ALA A 19 15.64 3.10 -15.40
CA ALA A 19 14.48 2.50 -14.74
C ALA A 19 14.14 3.16 -13.39
N LEU A 20 15.16 3.70 -12.70
CA LEU A 20 15.02 4.45 -11.45
C LEU A 20 16.01 5.61 -11.44
N GLU A 21 15.57 6.77 -10.97
CA GLU A 21 16.36 7.98 -10.91
C GLU A 21 16.16 8.70 -9.57
N ASP A 22 17.28 9.00 -8.91
CA ASP A 22 17.37 9.77 -7.66
C ASP A 22 16.40 9.29 -6.56
N ILE A 23 16.33 7.95 -6.35
CA ILE A 23 15.49 7.36 -5.32
C ILE A 23 16.21 7.48 -3.97
N SER A 24 15.56 8.16 -3.02
CA SER A 24 15.96 8.19 -1.60
C SER A 24 14.80 7.68 -0.76
N LEU A 25 14.88 6.43 -0.33
CA LEU A 25 13.81 5.74 0.39
C LEU A 25 14.37 5.04 1.62
N ASP A 26 13.76 5.30 2.77
CA ASP A 26 14.04 4.60 4.02
C ASP A 26 12.84 3.73 4.40
N ILE A 27 13.09 2.43 4.69
CA ILE A 27 12.07 1.49 5.16
C ILE A 27 12.42 1.08 6.59
N GLY A 28 11.49 1.30 7.51
CA GLY A 28 11.65 0.99 8.92
C GLY A 28 11.68 -0.52 9.18
N ARG A 29 12.43 -0.95 10.21
CA ARG A 29 12.40 -2.35 10.66
C ARG A 29 11.05 -2.70 11.29
N ALA A 30 10.62 -3.93 11.09
CA ALA A 30 9.37 -4.47 11.62
C ALA A 30 8.13 -3.64 11.24
N THR A 31 8.20 -2.92 10.10
CA THR A 31 7.06 -2.19 9.52
C THR A 31 6.57 -2.89 8.25
N ILE A 32 5.32 -2.60 7.88
CA ILE A 32 4.78 -2.91 6.56
C ILE A 32 4.81 -1.61 5.75
N SER A 33 5.60 -1.58 4.70
CA SER A 33 5.70 -0.43 3.79
C SER A 33 5.21 -0.82 2.41
N ALA A 34 4.35 0.00 1.82
CA ALA A 34 3.87 -0.20 0.46
C ALA A 34 4.69 0.64 -0.54
N VAL A 35 5.01 0.03 -1.67
CA VAL A 35 5.55 0.73 -2.84
C VAL A 35 4.50 0.67 -3.95
N ILE A 36 3.93 1.82 -4.30
CA ILE A 36 2.90 1.93 -5.30
C ILE A 36 3.39 2.66 -6.55
N GLY A 37 2.71 2.43 -7.66
CA GLY A 37 3.04 3.08 -8.94
C GLY A 37 2.36 2.36 -10.10
N HIS A 38 2.21 3.04 -11.23
CA HIS A 38 1.69 2.42 -12.46
C HIS A 38 2.63 1.33 -13.00
N SER A 39 2.15 0.55 -13.97
CA SER A 39 3.02 -0.38 -14.71
C SER A 39 4.18 0.39 -15.36
N GLY A 40 5.41 -0.12 -15.22
CA GLY A 40 6.60 0.57 -15.71
C GLY A 40 7.17 1.66 -14.79
N ALA A 41 6.59 1.96 -13.64
CA ALA A 41 7.10 2.98 -12.71
C ALA A 41 8.42 2.63 -12.02
N GLY A 42 8.98 1.42 -12.23
CA GLY A 42 10.25 1.01 -11.63
C GLY A 42 10.13 0.10 -10.40
N LYS A 43 8.92 -0.27 -9.98
CA LYS A 43 8.67 -1.08 -8.77
C LYS A 43 9.46 -2.40 -8.75
N SER A 44 9.38 -3.19 -9.81
CA SER A 44 10.09 -4.48 -9.91
C SER A 44 11.62 -4.30 -9.92
N THR A 45 12.11 -3.19 -10.48
CA THR A 45 13.53 -2.82 -10.44
C THR A 45 13.96 -2.51 -9.01
N LEU A 46 13.16 -1.76 -8.25
CA LEU A 46 13.43 -1.50 -6.84
C LEU A 46 13.51 -2.80 -6.02
N VAL A 47 12.58 -3.75 -6.24
CA VAL A 47 12.63 -5.09 -5.62
C VAL A 47 13.93 -5.82 -5.94
N ARG A 48 14.35 -5.81 -7.20
CA ARG A 48 15.58 -6.48 -7.65
C ARG A 48 16.83 -5.86 -7.06
N LEU A 49 16.81 -4.57 -6.76
CA LEU A 49 17.88 -3.91 -6.01
C LEU A 49 17.92 -4.34 -4.55
N ILE A 50 16.76 -4.36 -3.88
CA ILE A 50 16.67 -4.74 -2.46
C ILE A 50 17.17 -6.18 -2.26
N ASN A 51 16.85 -7.10 -3.17
CA ASN A 51 17.31 -8.48 -3.07
C ASN A 51 18.67 -8.75 -3.74
N GLY A 52 19.35 -7.70 -4.23
CA GLY A 52 20.66 -7.80 -4.84
C GLY A 52 20.68 -8.58 -6.16
N LEU A 53 19.55 -8.74 -6.86
CA LEU A 53 19.50 -9.33 -8.21
C LEU A 53 20.00 -8.35 -9.28
N GLU A 54 19.94 -7.06 -8.98
CA GLU A 54 20.51 -5.99 -9.79
C GLU A 54 21.37 -5.08 -8.92
N HIS A 55 22.35 -4.41 -9.55
CA HIS A 55 23.22 -3.46 -8.88
C HIS A 55 22.86 -2.04 -9.32
N PRO A 56 22.91 -1.05 -8.41
CA PRO A 56 22.71 0.34 -8.80
C PRO A 56 23.87 0.81 -9.67
N SER A 57 23.59 1.63 -10.68
CA SER A 57 24.64 2.27 -11.51
C SER A 57 25.42 3.33 -10.72
N SER A 58 24.77 3.94 -9.74
CA SER A 58 25.37 4.89 -8.78
C SER A 58 24.58 4.90 -7.48
N GLY A 59 25.16 5.42 -6.41
CA GLY A 59 24.55 5.43 -5.08
C GLY A 59 24.76 4.13 -4.33
N SER A 60 23.93 3.86 -3.32
CA SER A 60 24.08 2.69 -2.44
C SER A 60 22.73 2.09 -2.06
N VAL A 61 22.72 0.77 -1.91
CA VAL A 61 21.60 0.00 -1.36
C VAL A 61 22.06 -0.61 -0.05
N ILE A 62 21.41 -0.20 1.04
CA ILE A 62 21.75 -0.70 2.38
C ILE A 62 20.59 -1.58 2.86
N VAL A 63 20.86 -2.86 3.04
CA VAL A 63 19.89 -3.85 3.53
C VAL A 63 20.37 -4.35 4.88
N ASP A 64 19.53 -4.21 5.90
CA ASP A 64 19.85 -4.58 7.29
C ASP A 64 21.23 -4.08 7.78
N GLY A 65 21.54 -2.81 7.44
CA GLY A 65 22.82 -2.15 7.80
C GLY A 65 24.00 -2.53 6.93
N THR A 66 23.84 -3.42 5.96
CA THR A 66 24.90 -3.86 5.04
C THR A 66 24.73 -3.18 3.68
N ASP A 67 25.76 -2.48 3.21
CA ASP A 67 25.79 -1.97 1.83
C ASP A 67 26.03 -3.14 0.86
N ILE A 68 25.00 -3.39 0.02
CA ILE A 68 25.01 -4.51 -0.94
C ILE A 68 25.39 -4.08 -2.37
N SER A 69 25.58 -2.79 -2.62
CA SER A 69 25.74 -2.20 -3.95
C SER A 69 26.88 -2.80 -4.78
N GLY A 70 27.97 -3.13 -4.15
CA GLY A 70 29.19 -3.67 -4.81
C GLY A 70 29.52 -5.10 -4.40
N LEU A 71 28.61 -5.83 -3.75
CA LEU A 71 28.91 -7.17 -3.27
C LEU A 71 28.92 -8.20 -4.41
N THR A 72 29.86 -9.11 -4.33
CA THR A 72 29.93 -10.27 -5.25
C THR A 72 28.80 -11.25 -4.96
N GLU A 73 28.42 -12.06 -5.97
CA GLU A 73 27.38 -13.08 -5.86
C GLU A 73 27.56 -14.01 -4.64
N LYS A 74 28.82 -14.38 -4.33
CA LYS A 74 29.14 -15.20 -3.17
C LYS A 74 28.76 -14.55 -1.83
N LYS A 75 28.88 -13.21 -1.74
CA LYS A 75 28.53 -12.43 -0.54
C LYS A 75 27.03 -12.10 -0.50
N LEU A 76 26.35 -12.02 -1.64
CA LEU A 76 24.92 -11.78 -1.72
C LEU A 76 24.07 -13.01 -1.34
N ARG A 77 24.56 -14.24 -1.52
CA ARG A 77 23.81 -15.46 -1.20
C ARG A 77 23.31 -15.54 0.25
N PRO A 78 24.11 -15.28 1.28
CA PRO A 78 23.62 -15.28 2.66
C PRO A 78 22.57 -14.20 2.90
N LEU A 79 22.75 -13.01 2.32
CA LEU A 79 21.80 -11.90 2.43
C LEU A 79 20.46 -12.24 1.78
N ARG A 80 20.47 -12.87 0.59
CA ARG A 80 19.24 -13.35 -0.06
C ARG A 80 18.53 -14.44 0.74
N ALA A 81 19.23 -15.23 1.52
CA ALA A 81 18.62 -16.21 2.41
C ALA A 81 17.83 -15.55 3.57
N ASP A 82 18.18 -14.29 3.91
CA ASP A 82 17.48 -13.45 4.89
C ASP A 82 16.37 -12.58 4.28
N ILE A 83 16.12 -12.70 2.97
CA ILE A 83 15.05 -12.01 2.27
C ILE A 83 14.09 -13.06 1.70
N GLY A 84 12.87 -13.11 2.24
CA GLY A 84 11.78 -13.91 1.67
C GLY A 84 11.13 -13.20 0.50
N MET A 85 10.68 -13.95 -0.51
CA MET A 85 9.90 -13.40 -1.63
C MET A 85 8.59 -14.13 -1.82
N VAL A 86 7.52 -13.35 -1.93
CA VAL A 86 6.18 -13.80 -2.31
C VAL A 86 5.87 -13.21 -3.69
N PHE A 87 5.47 -14.05 -4.63
CA PHE A 87 5.27 -13.68 -6.03
C PHE A 87 3.80 -13.68 -6.42
N GLN A 88 3.44 -12.86 -7.39
CA GLN A 88 2.10 -12.79 -7.98
C GLN A 88 1.60 -14.14 -8.50
N GLN A 89 2.44 -14.89 -9.21
CA GLN A 89 2.11 -16.19 -9.80
C GLN A 89 2.43 -17.38 -8.90
N PHE A 90 2.54 -17.18 -7.56
CA PHE A 90 2.87 -18.17 -6.55
C PHE A 90 4.24 -18.84 -6.72
N ASN A 91 4.70 -19.09 -7.93
CA ASN A 91 5.97 -19.74 -8.32
C ASN A 91 6.25 -21.05 -7.53
N LEU A 92 5.20 -21.85 -7.30
CA LEU A 92 5.33 -23.15 -6.65
C LEU A 92 5.86 -24.21 -7.63
N PHE A 93 6.64 -25.13 -7.10
CA PHE A 93 7.09 -26.30 -7.86
C PHE A 93 5.94 -27.29 -7.99
N ASN A 94 5.31 -27.36 -9.16
CA ASN A 94 4.14 -28.23 -9.40
C ASN A 94 4.47 -29.73 -9.28
N SER A 95 5.73 -30.11 -9.51
CA SER A 95 6.21 -31.49 -9.36
C SER A 95 6.55 -31.88 -7.92
N ARG A 96 6.35 -31.00 -6.96
CA ARG A 96 6.65 -31.23 -5.55
C ARG A 96 5.40 -31.06 -4.67
N THR A 97 5.38 -31.77 -3.55
CA THR A 97 4.33 -31.59 -2.54
C THR A 97 4.41 -30.19 -1.91
N ILE A 98 3.36 -29.80 -1.19
CA ILE A 98 3.33 -28.55 -0.42
C ILE A 98 4.43 -28.57 0.65
N TYR A 99 4.62 -29.69 1.34
CA TYR A 99 5.74 -29.88 2.27
C TYR A 99 7.09 -29.58 1.61
N ASP A 100 7.35 -30.19 0.45
CA ASP A 100 8.63 -30.02 -0.26
C ASP A 100 8.81 -28.60 -0.83
N ASN A 101 7.74 -27.90 -1.18
CA ASN A 101 7.81 -26.49 -1.55
C ASN A 101 8.31 -25.63 -0.40
N VAL A 102 7.75 -25.81 0.82
CA VAL A 102 8.16 -25.07 2.02
C VAL A 102 9.54 -25.50 2.51
N ALA A 103 9.87 -26.81 2.43
CA ALA A 103 11.16 -27.34 2.83
C ALA A 103 12.33 -26.92 1.91
N TYR A 104 12.04 -26.55 0.67
CA TYR A 104 13.07 -26.29 -0.34
C TYR A 104 14.12 -25.26 0.06
N PRO A 105 13.76 -24.06 0.56
CA PRO A 105 14.74 -23.07 1.03
C PRO A 105 15.61 -23.59 2.19
N LEU A 106 15.03 -24.37 3.10
CA LEU A 106 15.74 -24.97 4.24
C LEU A 106 16.80 -25.98 3.79
N LYS A 107 16.44 -26.83 2.79
CA LYS A 107 17.38 -27.76 2.17
C LYS A 107 18.55 -27.05 1.52
N LEU A 108 18.29 -25.93 0.81
CA LEU A 108 19.34 -25.10 0.20
C LEU A 108 20.23 -24.43 1.26
N ALA A 109 19.67 -24.03 2.39
CA ALA A 109 20.38 -23.45 3.51
C ALA A 109 21.11 -24.48 4.38
N GLY A 110 21.05 -25.79 4.04
CA GLY A 110 21.76 -26.86 4.73
C GLY A 110 21.20 -27.21 6.12
N TRP A 111 19.92 -26.98 6.35
CA TRP A 111 19.28 -27.32 7.63
C TRP A 111 19.27 -28.85 7.87
N LYS A 112 19.42 -29.24 9.13
CA LYS A 112 19.28 -30.66 9.53
C LYS A 112 17.84 -31.12 9.34
N LYS A 113 17.66 -32.35 8.90
CA LYS A 113 16.34 -32.93 8.58
C LYS A 113 15.30 -32.85 9.71
N ALA A 114 15.77 -32.93 10.95
CA ALA A 114 14.88 -32.82 12.12
C ALA A 114 14.36 -31.39 12.29
N ASP A 115 15.26 -30.38 12.15
CA ASP A 115 14.95 -28.96 12.28
C ASP A 115 14.08 -28.49 11.08
N GLU A 116 14.41 -28.99 9.86
CA GLU A 116 13.59 -28.80 8.65
C GLU A 116 12.16 -29.24 8.87
N LYS A 117 11.97 -30.50 9.36
CA LYS A 117 10.62 -31.05 9.61
C LYS A 117 9.85 -30.23 10.64
N ALA A 118 10.50 -29.85 11.75
CA ALA A 118 9.86 -29.05 12.78
C ALA A 118 9.42 -27.69 12.22
N ARG A 119 10.31 -26.99 11.46
CA ARG A 119 10.03 -25.69 10.88
C ARG A 119 8.92 -25.73 9.82
N VAL A 120 8.95 -26.72 8.93
CA VAL A 120 7.88 -26.89 7.92
C VAL A 120 6.53 -27.15 8.58
N THR A 121 6.50 -28.00 9.60
CA THR A 121 5.27 -28.29 10.36
C THR A 121 4.74 -27.02 11.04
N GLU A 122 5.62 -26.24 11.68
CA GLU A 122 5.28 -24.94 12.30
C GLU A 122 4.63 -24.00 11.29
N LEU A 123 5.26 -23.82 10.13
CA LEU A 123 4.79 -22.89 9.10
C LEU A 123 3.49 -23.35 8.43
N LEU A 124 3.34 -24.66 8.16
CA LEU A 124 2.11 -25.18 7.58
C LEU A 124 0.93 -25.09 8.56
N ASN A 125 1.19 -25.24 9.86
CA ASN A 125 0.18 -24.96 10.89
C ASN A 125 -0.16 -23.46 10.93
N PHE A 126 0.84 -22.58 10.89
CA PHE A 126 0.65 -21.13 10.92
C PHE A 126 -0.23 -20.64 9.77
N VAL A 127 -0.02 -21.17 8.54
CA VAL A 127 -0.84 -20.80 7.38
C VAL A 127 -2.12 -21.64 7.23
N GLY A 128 -2.40 -22.56 8.16
CA GLY A 128 -3.62 -23.39 8.17
C GLY A 128 -3.68 -24.47 7.09
N LEU A 129 -2.53 -25.02 6.68
CA LEU A 129 -2.44 -25.99 5.57
C LEU A 129 -1.70 -27.29 5.94
N ILE A 130 -1.60 -27.61 7.22
CA ILE A 130 -0.88 -28.82 7.66
C ILE A 130 -1.51 -30.11 7.14
N ASP A 131 -2.83 -30.17 7.05
CA ASP A 131 -3.62 -31.29 6.49
C ASP A 131 -3.35 -31.49 4.99
N LYS A 132 -2.86 -30.47 4.30
CA LYS A 132 -2.50 -30.49 2.88
C LYS A 132 -1.00 -30.60 2.59
N ALA A 133 -0.19 -30.95 3.60
CA ALA A 133 1.27 -31.02 3.46
C ALA A 133 1.72 -31.93 2.30
N TRP A 134 1.01 -33.00 2.02
CA TRP A 134 1.41 -34.05 1.08
C TRP A 134 0.71 -33.98 -0.28
N VAL A 135 -0.17 -33.00 -0.50
CA VAL A 135 -0.79 -32.76 -1.82
C VAL A 135 0.11 -31.91 -2.72
N HIS A 136 -0.22 -31.84 -4.00
CA HIS A 136 0.48 -31.02 -4.99
C HIS A 136 -0.23 -29.67 -5.19
N PRO A 137 0.47 -28.62 -5.71
CA PRO A 137 -0.08 -27.29 -5.89
C PRO A 137 -1.34 -27.21 -6.78
N ASP A 138 -1.48 -28.11 -7.76
CA ASP A 138 -2.66 -28.19 -8.62
C ASP A 138 -3.97 -28.52 -7.90
N GLN A 139 -3.87 -29.12 -6.70
CA GLN A 139 -5.00 -29.46 -5.84
C GLN A 139 -5.40 -28.32 -4.87
N LEU A 140 -4.77 -27.15 -4.98
CA LEU A 140 -5.03 -26.00 -4.12
C LEU A 140 -5.74 -24.87 -4.85
N SER A 141 -6.59 -24.11 -4.12
CA SER A 141 -7.11 -22.83 -4.56
C SER A 141 -6.00 -21.77 -4.70
N GLY A 142 -6.28 -20.66 -5.36
CA GLY A 142 -5.33 -19.53 -5.50
C GLY A 142 -4.82 -19.02 -4.15
N GLY A 143 -5.72 -18.76 -3.20
CA GLY A 143 -5.36 -18.30 -1.86
C GLY A 143 -4.55 -19.33 -1.07
N GLN A 144 -4.86 -20.62 -1.20
CA GLN A 144 -4.06 -21.69 -0.59
C GLN A 144 -2.64 -21.73 -1.19
N LYS A 145 -2.50 -21.58 -2.52
CA LYS A 145 -1.18 -21.46 -3.16
C LYS A 145 -0.41 -20.26 -2.64
N GLN A 146 -1.07 -19.12 -2.43
CA GLN A 146 -0.45 -17.93 -1.88
C GLN A 146 0.02 -18.13 -0.45
N ARG A 147 -0.80 -18.75 0.41
CA ARG A 147 -0.41 -19.09 1.78
C ARG A 147 0.81 -20.03 1.81
N VAL A 148 0.90 -21.01 0.88
CA VAL A 148 2.11 -21.84 0.71
C VAL A 148 3.32 -21.00 0.28
N GLY A 149 3.13 -20.05 -0.63
CA GLY A 149 4.15 -19.10 -1.06
C GLY A 149 4.72 -18.30 0.12
N ILE A 150 3.84 -17.81 1.00
CA ILE A 150 4.21 -17.09 2.23
C ILE A 150 4.97 -18.04 3.18
N ALA A 151 4.46 -19.25 3.44
CA ALA A 151 5.14 -20.24 4.29
C ALA A 151 6.55 -20.56 3.77
N ARG A 152 6.70 -20.74 2.46
CA ARG A 152 8.00 -20.97 1.81
C ARG A 152 8.93 -19.78 1.97
N ALA A 153 8.43 -18.54 1.79
CA ALA A 153 9.20 -17.34 1.94
C ALA A 153 9.71 -17.13 3.39
N LEU A 154 8.92 -17.58 4.38
CA LEU A 154 9.26 -17.50 5.81
C LEU A 154 10.14 -18.66 6.30
N ALA A 155 10.43 -19.67 5.47
CA ALA A 155 11.08 -20.91 5.89
C ALA A 155 12.41 -20.65 6.60
N THR A 156 13.29 -19.83 6.02
CA THR A 156 14.63 -19.51 6.52
C THR A 156 14.65 -18.51 7.69
N ARG A 157 13.50 -18.07 8.20
CA ARG A 157 13.36 -17.00 9.20
C ARG A 157 13.94 -15.67 8.72
N PRO A 158 13.47 -15.16 7.57
CA PRO A 158 14.00 -13.93 7.01
C PRO A 158 13.66 -12.71 7.89
N SER A 159 14.52 -11.70 7.87
CA SER A 159 14.24 -10.39 8.49
C SER A 159 13.37 -9.50 7.59
N ILE A 160 13.35 -9.76 6.28
CA ILE A 160 12.64 -8.98 5.27
C ILE A 160 11.79 -9.91 4.40
N LEU A 161 10.55 -9.50 4.12
CA LEU A 161 9.65 -10.15 3.18
C LEU A 161 9.26 -9.16 2.07
N LEU A 162 9.57 -9.50 0.83
CA LEU A 162 9.16 -8.75 -0.35
C LEU A 162 7.91 -9.43 -0.95
N ALA A 163 6.79 -8.73 -0.98
CA ALA A 163 5.52 -9.21 -1.53
C ALA A 163 5.22 -8.45 -2.83
N ASP A 164 5.52 -9.10 -3.95
CA ASP A 164 5.38 -8.50 -5.28
C ASP A 164 4.03 -8.89 -5.88
N GLU A 165 3.10 -7.93 -5.94
CA GLU A 165 1.72 -8.07 -6.43
C GLU A 165 1.01 -9.35 -5.92
N SER A 166 1.24 -9.66 -4.66
CA SER A 166 0.91 -10.94 -4.04
C SER A 166 -0.59 -11.24 -3.93
N THR A 167 -1.45 -10.28 -4.22
CA THR A 167 -2.92 -10.38 -4.11
C THR A 167 -3.66 -10.18 -5.43
N SER A 168 -3.02 -9.65 -6.45
CA SER A 168 -3.66 -9.21 -7.70
C SER A 168 -4.36 -10.33 -8.51
N ALA A 169 -4.07 -11.59 -8.23
CA ALA A 169 -4.68 -12.76 -8.87
C ALA A 169 -5.76 -13.44 -8.01
N LEU A 170 -6.15 -12.84 -6.89
CA LEU A 170 -7.08 -13.40 -5.91
C LEU A 170 -8.42 -12.66 -5.91
N ASP A 171 -9.46 -13.34 -5.48
CA ASP A 171 -10.75 -12.71 -5.19
C ASP A 171 -10.67 -11.87 -3.90
N PRO A 172 -11.61 -10.93 -3.67
CA PRO A 172 -11.55 -9.99 -2.55
C PRO A 172 -11.51 -10.66 -1.16
N GLU A 173 -12.26 -11.74 -0.96
CA GLU A 173 -12.31 -12.45 0.33
C GLU A 173 -10.96 -13.14 0.61
N THR A 174 -10.44 -13.84 -0.38
CA THR A 174 -9.12 -14.47 -0.32
C THR A 174 -8.00 -13.44 -0.14
N THR A 175 -8.12 -12.27 -0.77
CA THR A 175 -7.19 -11.15 -0.60
C THR A 175 -7.15 -10.70 0.86
N ALA A 176 -8.31 -10.48 1.48
CA ALA A 176 -8.39 -10.07 2.89
C ALA A 176 -7.68 -11.08 3.82
N ASP A 177 -7.91 -12.36 3.61
CA ASP A 177 -7.26 -13.45 4.36
C ASP A 177 -5.72 -13.45 4.23
N VAL A 178 -5.20 -13.20 3.01
CA VAL A 178 -3.76 -13.13 2.75
C VAL A 178 -3.15 -11.88 3.38
N LEU A 179 -3.85 -10.74 3.33
CA LEU A 179 -3.41 -9.50 3.97
C LEU A 179 -3.37 -9.63 5.49
N GLN A 180 -4.38 -10.25 6.10
CA GLN A 180 -4.37 -10.56 7.53
C GLN A 180 -3.18 -11.45 7.90
N LEU A 181 -2.89 -12.48 7.10
CA LEU A 181 -1.73 -13.35 7.33
C LEU A 181 -0.40 -12.55 7.28
N LEU A 182 -0.24 -11.62 6.35
CA LEU A 182 0.94 -10.75 6.29
C LEU A 182 1.05 -9.84 7.52
N GLN A 183 -0.06 -9.31 8.02
CA GLN A 183 -0.08 -8.55 9.27
C GLN A 183 0.37 -9.43 10.46
N GLU A 184 -0.16 -10.66 10.58
CA GLU A 184 0.25 -11.60 11.62
C GLU A 184 1.75 -11.94 11.53
N VAL A 185 2.30 -12.09 10.33
CA VAL A 185 3.75 -12.28 10.12
C VAL A 185 4.54 -11.10 10.66
N ASN A 186 4.13 -9.87 10.33
CA ASN A 186 4.79 -8.67 10.82
C ASN A 186 4.72 -8.56 12.35
N GLU A 187 3.52 -8.71 12.92
CA GLU A 187 3.28 -8.51 14.36
C GLU A 187 3.90 -9.59 15.24
N ARG A 188 3.78 -10.89 14.84
CA ARG A 188 4.26 -12.01 15.65
C ARG A 188 5.72 -12.35 15.44
N MET A 189 6.25 -12.10 14.25
CA MET A 189 7.61 -12.49 13.88
C MET A 189 8.57 -11.29 13.75
N GLY A 190 8.07 -10.05 13.79
CA GLY A 190 8.89 -8.83 13.64
C GLY A 190 9.52 -8.69 12.25
N VAL A 191 8.97 -9.34 11.23
CA VAL A 191 9.48 -9.30 9.86
C VAL A 191 9.14 -7.95 9.23
N THR A 192 10.11 -7.28 8.62
CA THR A 192 9.86 -6.10 7.80
C THR A 192 9.24 -6.51 6.48
N ILE A 193 8.09 -5.96 6.12
CA ILE A 193 7.39 -6.34 4.89
C ILE A 193 7.38 -5.16 3.91
N VAL A 194 7.79 -5.41 2.66
CA VAL A 194 7.67 -4.46 1.56
C VAL A 194 6.66 -5.02 0.58
N VAL A 195 5.51 -4.37 0.49
CA VAL A 195 4.42 -4.75 -0.43
C VAL A 195 4.50 -3.89 -1.68
N ILE A 196 4.64 -4.54 -2.82
CA ILE A 196 4.59 -3.88 -4.12
C ILE A 196 3.19 -4.12 -4.70
N THR A 197 2.48 -3.03 -4.96
CA THR A 197 1.12 -3.14 -5.48
C THR A 197 0.71 -1.87 -6.26
N HIS A 198 -0.31 -1.98 -7.06
CA HIS A 198 -1.07 -0.86 -7.61
C HIS A 198 -2.47 -0.77 -6.99
N GLU A 199 -2.80 -1.67 -6.06
CA GLU A 199 -4.09 -1.77 -5.39
C GLU A 199 -4.08 -0.96 -4.10
N MET A 200 -4.76 0.19 -4.10
CA MET A 200 -4.82 1.06 -2.93
C MET A 200 -5.56 0.44 -1.75
N GLU A 201 -6.48 -0.52 -1.99
CA GLU A 201 -7.13 -1.29 -0.93
C GLU A 201 -6.12 -2.08 -0.09
N VAL A 202 -5.12 -2.68 -0.74
CA VAL A 202 -4.03 -3.38 -0.07
C VAL A 202 -3.23 -2.42 0.80
N VAL A 203 -2.88 -1.25 0.23
CA VAL A 203 -2.14 -0.20 0.94
C VAL A 203 -2.88 0.23 2.20
N ARG A 204 -4.16 0.56 2.04
CA ARG A 204 -5.04 1.01 3.11
C ARG A 204 -5.14 -0.01 4.25
N SER A 205 -5.25 -1.29 3.89
CA SER A 205 -5.52 -2.36 4.85
C SER A 205 -4.33 -2.69 5.75
N ILE A 206 -3.10 -2.70 5.21
CA ILE A 206 -1.96 -3.24 5.96
C ILE A 206 -0.74 -2.33 6.07
N ALA A 207 -0.55 -1.36 5.16
CA ALA A 207 0.65 -0.55 5.15
C ALA A 207 0.64 0.53 6.25
N GLN A 208 1.81 0.77 6.84
CA GLN A 208 2.06 1.89 7.75
C GLN A 208 2.67 3.08 6.98
N ASN A 209 3.53 2.79 6.02
CA ASN A 209 4.20 3.78 5.20
C ASN A 209 3.99 3.47 3.72
N VAL A 210 3.97 4.50 2.91
CA VAL A 210 3.77 4.41 1.47
C VAL A 210 4.88 5.18 0.75
N ALA A 211 5.40 4.58 -0.31
CA ALA A 211 6.28 5.21 -1.27
C ALA A 211 5.61 5.17 -2.65
N VAL A 212 5.44 6.31 -3.28
CA VAL A 212 4.81 6.46 -4.58
C VAL A 212 5.86 6.63 -5.65
N LEU A 213 5.92 5.69 -6.59
CA LEU A 213 6.81 5.73 -7.75
C LEU A 213 6.04 6.14 -9.00
N ASP A 214 6.63 7.05 -9.77
CA ASP A 214 6.14 7.45 -11.08
C ASP A 214 7.31 7.66 -12.04
N HIS A 215 7.27 7.01 -13.21
CA HIS A 215 8.30 7.09 -14.25
C HIS A 215 9.75 7.00 -13.73
N GLY A 216 9.99 6.09 -12.78
CA GLY A 216 11.32 5.87 -12.21
C GLY A 216 11.71 6.83 -11.08
N HIS A 217 10.86 7.78 -10.71
CA HIS A 217 11.10 8.73 -9.63
C HIS A 217 10.24 8.41 -8.39
N LEU A 218 10.77 8.72 -7.22
CA LEU A 218 10.02 8.72 -5.98
C LEU A 218 9.32 10.08 -5.85
N VAL A 219 8.01 10.11 -6.14
CA VAL A 219 7.25 11.38 -6.19
C VAL A 219 6.65 11.77 -4.85
N GLU A 220 6.41 10.79 -3.97
CA GLU A 220 5.88 11.07 -2.64
C GLU A 220 6.16 9.92 -1.66
N THR A 221 6.37 10.25 -0.38
CA THR A 221 6.45 9.28 0.72
C THR A 221 5.78 9.85 1.96
N GLY A 222 5.17 8.98 2.75
CA GLY A 222 4.54 9.37 4.02
C GLY A 222 3.91 8.17 4.72
N THR A 223 3.30 8.42 5.86
CA THR A 223 2.42 7.43 6.49
C THR A 223 1.19 7.20 5.61
N THR A 224 0.55 6.05 5.78
CA THR A 224 -0.69 5.76 5.05
C THR A 224 -1.74 6.85 5.28
N GLY A 225 -1.89 7.30 6.53
CA GLY A 225 -2.81 8.39 6.86
C GLY A 225 -2.50 9.69 6.10
N GLU A 226 -1.22 10.13 6.05
CA GLU A 226 -0.81 11.33 5.32
C GLU A 226 -1.07 11.22 3.81
N ILE A 227 -0.71 10.09 3.20
CA ILE A 227 -0.91 9.86 1.76
C ILE A 227 -2.39 9.88 1.38
N PHE A 228 -3.27 9.33 2.22
CA PHE A 228 -4.71 9.32 1.96
C PHE A 228 -5.39 10.66 2.28
N ALA A 229 -4.95 11.35 3.34
CA ALA A 229 -5.54 12.62 3.77
C ALA A 229 -5.01 13.81 2.94
N HIS A 230 -3.71 13.81 2.62
CA HIS A 230 -3.00 14.97 2.07
C HIS A 230 -2.11 14.63 0.87
N PRO A 231 -2.63 13.98 -0.18
CA PRO A 231 -1.81 13.63 -1.34
C PRO A 231 -1.25 14.88 -2.01
N GLN A 232 0.07 15.00 -2.05
CA GLN A 232 0.77 16.18 -2.61
C GLN A 232 0.96 16.07 -4.12
N SER A 233 1.37 14.89 -4.62
CA SER A 233 1.61 14.70 -6.04
C SER A 233 0.30 14.40 -6.79
N GLU A 234 0.25 14.77 -8.08
CA GLU A 234 -0.90 14.45 -8.93
C GLU A 234 -1.08 12.94 -9.07
N THR A 235 0.01 12.20 -9.16
CA THR A 235 0.01 10.74 -9.24
C THR A 235 -0.58 10.12 -7.98
N THR A 236 -0.21 10.60 -6.79
CA THR A 236 -0.80 10.15 -5.52
C THR A 236 -2.30 10.45 -5.46
N ARG A 237 -2.71 11.68 -5.86
CA ARG A 237 -4.13 12.05 -5.90
C ARG A 237 -4.94 11.11 -6.78
N ARG A 238 -4.42 10.71 -7.95
CA ARG A 238 -5.07 9.75 -8.84
C ARG A 238 -5.22 8.38 -8.19
N PHE A 239 -4.19 7.87 -7.50
CA PHE A 239 -4.27 6.60 -6.77
C PHE A 239 -5.29 6.66 -5.64
N VAL A 240 -5.20 7.67 -4.79
CA VAL A 240 -6.10 7.86 -3.65
C VAL A 240 -7.54 8.01 -4.11
N SER A 241 -7.80 8.72 -5.21
CA SER A 241 -9.15 8.91 -5.75
C SER A 241 -9.85 7.62 -6.18
N THR A 242 -9.14 6.51 -6.34
CA THR A 242 -9.75 5.22 -6.67
C THR A 242 -10.49 4.59 -5.49
N ILE A 243 -10.16 5.00 -4.26
CA ILE A 243 -10.71 4.44 -3.02
C ILE A 243 -11.44 5.46 -2.17
N VAL A 244 -10.80 6.61 -1.97
CA VAL A 244 -11.44 7.71 -1.25
C VAL A 244 -12.62 8.13 -2.08
N GLY A 245 -13.84 7.95 -1.58
CA GLY A 245 -15.07 8.36 -2.26
C GLY A 245 -14.84 9.74 -2.82
N GLN A 246 -14.81 9.84 -4.14
CA GLN A 246 -14.41 11.06 -4.85
C GLN A 246 -15.36 12.17 -4.43
N HIS A 247 -14.83 13.38 -4.27
CA HIS A 247 -15.68 14.56 -4.39
C HIS A 247 -16.57 14.37 -5.64
N PRO A 248 -17.82 14.79 -5.60
CA PRO A 248 -18.71 14.58 -6.71
C PRO A 248 -18.04 15.04 -8.01
N THR A 249 -18.08 14.20 -9.04
CA THR A 249 -17.68 14.61 -10.38
C THR A 249 -18.50 15.83 -10.80
N GLU A 250 -18.04 16.57 -11.79
CA GLU A 250 -18.73 17.77 -12.26
C GLU A 250 -20.21 17.49 -12.60
N GLN A 251 -20.52 16.33 -13.20
CA GLN A 251 -21.88 15.88 -13.47
C GLN A 251 -22.67 15.57 -12.18
N GLN A 252 -22.04 14.91 -11.22
CA GLN A 252 -22.65 14.62 -9.92
C GLN A 252 -22.87 15.91 -9.12
N ALA A 253 -21.89 16.83 -9.12
CA ALA A 253 -22.02 18.12 -8.47
C ALA A 253 -23.16 18.98 -9.07
N ALA A 254 -23.31 18.97 -10.41
CA ALA A 254 -24.44 19.62 -11.07
C ALA A 254 -25.78 19.04 -10.60
N ARG A 255 -25.90 17.72 -10.59
CA ARG A 255 -27.09 17.03 -10.10
C ARG A 255 -27.38 17.33 -8.62
N LEU A 256 -26.34 17.32 -7.77
CA LEU A 256 -26.49 17.65 -6.35
C LEU A 256 -26.97 19.09 -6.13
N ARG A 257 -26.54 20.04 -6.99
CA ARG A 257 -27.08 21.43 -6.96
C ARG A 257 -28.55 21.50 -7.37
N GLU A 258 -28.96 20.75 -8.41
CA GLU A 258 -30.34 20.66 -8.81
C GLU A 258 -31.24 20.02 -7.72
N GLU A 259 -30.74 19.01 -7.05
CA GLU A 259 -31.46 18.32 -5.96
C GLU A 259 -31.52 19.13 -4.65
N ASN A 260 -30.62 20.13 -4.47
CA ASN A 260 -30.54 20.96 -3.28
C ASN A 260 -30.52 22.46 -3.67
N PRO A 261 -31.64 22.98 -4.21
CA PRO A 261 -31.69 24.36 -4.69
C PRO A 261 -31.50 25.36 -3.53
N GLY A 262 -30.63 26.35 -3.74
CA GLY A 262 -30.27 27.36 -2.74
C GLY A 262 -29.32 26.89 -1.65
N ALA A 263 -28.84 25.65 -1.68
CA ALA A 263 -27.83 25.17 -0.76
C ALA A 263 -26.41 25.45 -1.31
N ARG A 264 -25.50 25.82 -0.41
CA ARG A 264 -24.07 25.88 -0.68
C ARG A 264 -23.47 24.50 -0.46
N LEU A 265 -22.84 23.92 -1.47
CA LEU A 265 -22.14 22.65 -1.37
C LEU A 265 -20.71 22.87 -0.87
N VAL A 266 -20.33 22.19 0.19
CA VAL A 266 -18.99 22.26 0.81
C VAL A 266 -18.41 20.85 0.86
N ASP A 267 -17.25 20.67 0.25
CA ASP A 267 -16.50 19.42 0.32
C ASP A 267 -15.56 19.43 1.52
N VAL A 268 -15.67 18.40 2.36
CA VAL A 268 -14.92 18.25 3.61
C VAL A 268 -14.20 16.92 3.61
N THR A 269 -12.89 16.95 3.81
CA THR A 269 -12.08 15.76 4.12
C THR A 269 -11.69 15.81 5.58
N SER A 270 -12.08 14.84 6.38
CA SER A 270 -11.79 14.78 7.81
C SER A 270 -11.03 13.50 8.15
N VAL A 271 -9.95 13.61 8.92
CA VAL A 271 -9.21 12.47 9.47
C VAL A 271 -9.95 11.87 10.67
N ASP A 272 -10.66 12.72 11.42
CA ASP A 272 -11.37 12.35 12.65
C ASP A 272 -12.88 12.58 12.50
N GLY A 273 -13.65 11.51 12.43
CA GLY A 273 -15.11 11.56 12.34
C GLY A 273 -15.78 12.19 13.56
N ALA A 274 -15.16 12.16 14.76
CA ALA A 274 -15.68 12.79 15.95
C ALA A 274 -15.56 14.31 15.87
N VAL A 275 -14.47 14.83 15.30
CA VAL A 275 -14.29 16.27 15.03
C VAL A 275 -15.33 16.75 14.03
N PHE A 276 -15.54 16.01 12.93
CA PHE A 276 -16.57 16.33 11.95
C PHE A 276 -17.96 16.36 12.56
N GLY A 277 -18.33 15.30 13.30
CA GLY A 277 -19.63 15.24 13.97
C GLY A 277 -19.85 16.35 14.98
N THR A 278 -18.83 16.69 15.78
CA THR A 278 -18.90 17.78 16.77
C THR A 278 -19.07 19.13 16.07
N THR A 279 -18.38 19.35 14.95
CA THR A 279 -18.50 20.59 14.17
C THR A 279 -19.90 20.70 13.57
N LEU A 280 -20.44 19.64 12.96
CA LEU A 280 -21.81 19.65 12.44
C LEU A 280 -22.85 19.91 13.55
N ALA A 281 -22.67 19.34 14.72
CA ALA A 281 -23.55 19.58 15.87
C ALA A 281 -23.58 21.05 16.30
N LYS A 282 -22.43 21.74 16.29
CA LYS A 282 -22.35 23.19 16.58
C LYS A 282 -23.02 24.03 15.49
N LEU A 283 -22.87 23.65 14.25
CA LEU A 283 -23.46 24.37 13.11
C LEU A 283 -24.99 24.22 13.02
N ALA A 284 -25.54 23.16 13.62
CA ALA A 284 -26.99 22.88 13.60
C ALA A 284 -27.88 23.98 14.20
N ASP A 285 -27.32 24.82 15.07
CA ASP A 285 -28.05 25.93 15.68
C ASP A 285 -28.19 27.15 14.74
N SER A 286 -27.33 27.27 13.71
CA SER A 286 -27.27 28.45 12.85
C SER A 286 -27.60 28.14 11.40
N VAL A 287 -27.29 26.95 10.91
CA VAL A 287 -27.56 26.50 9.54
C VAL A 287 -28.20 25.12 9.50
N SER A 288 -29.04 24.88 8.49
CA SER A 288 -29.46 23.53 8.18
C SER A 288 -28.44 22.87 7.27
N PHE A 289 -28.09 21.62 7.55
CA PHE A 289 -27.12 20.88 6.73
C PHE A 289 -27.66 19.48 6.34
N LYS A 290 -27.17 18.99 5.23
CA LYS A 290 -27.42 17.64 4.74
C LYS A 290 -26.14 17.07 4.15
N ILE A 291 -25.71 15.89 4.57
CA ILE A 291 -24.65 15.16 3.88
C ILE A 291 -25.26 14.57 2.61
N VAL A 292 -24.80 15.04 1.46
CA VAL A 292 -25.38 14.70 0.14
C VAL A 292 -24.49 13.73 -0.65
N HIS A 293 -23.21 13.63 -0.29
CA HIS A 293 -22.27 12.70 -0.89
C HIS A 293 -21.16 12.38 0.09
N GLY A 294 -20.49 11.22 -0.06
CA GLY A 294 -19.31 10.86 0.69
C GLY A 294 -19.41 9.54 1.44
N GLY A 295 -18.36 9.27 2.22
CA GLY A 295 -18.23 8.04 3.01
C GLY A 295 -17.04 8.06 3.95
N VAL A 296 -16.90 7.00 4.73
CA VAL A 296 -15.78 6.77 5.65
C VAL A 296 -14.90 5.67 5.10
N ILE A 297 -13.60 5.87 5.17
CA ILE A 297 -12.58 4.89 4.83
C ILE A 297 -11.82 4.56 6.09
N GLU A 298 -11.82 3.30 6.45
CA GLU A 298 -10.97 2.80 7.52
C GLU A 298 -9.57 2.55 6.98
N THR A 299 -8.56 3.10 7.64
CA THR A 299 -7.15 2.78 7.43
C THR A 299 -6.60 2.09 8.67
N ARG A 300 -5.40 1.53 8.60
CA ARG A 300 -4.75 0.95 9.79
C ARG A 300 -4.59 1.96 10.94
N ASP A 301 -4.41 3.24 10.63
CA ASP A 301 -4.11 4.30 11.60
C ASP A 301 -5.37 5.07 12.05
N GLY A 302 -6.55 4.76 11.49
CA GLY A 302 -7.82 5.42 11.84
C GLY A 302 -8.77 5.52 10.66
N ALA A 303 -9.88 6.22 10.88
CA ALA A 303 -10.93 6.42 9.89
C ALA A 303 -10.78 7.80 9.22
N LEU A 304 -10.82 7.82 7.90
CA LEU A 304 -10.86 9.03 7.07
C LEU A 304 -12.25 9.23 6.52
N GLY A 305 -12.83 10.40 6.73
CA GLY A 305 -14.13 10.77 6.17
C GLY A 305 -14.00 11.78 5.04
N ASN A 306 -14.64 11.53 3.91
CA ASN A 306 -14.87 12.49 2.84
C ASN A 306 -16.36 12.73 2.69
N TYR A 307 -16.76 13.99 2.74
CA TYR A 307 -18.18 14.36 2.67
C TYR A 307 -18.39 15.60 1.82
N THR A 308 -19.50 15.63 1.08
CA THR A 308 -20.06 16.86 0.53
C THR A 308 -21.27 17.21 1.38
N VAL A 309 -21.24 18.38 1.99
CA VAL A 309 -22.31 18.91 2.86
C VAL A 309 -23.03 20.02 2.11
N ALA A 310 -24.35 19.89 1.98
CA ALA A 310 -25.22 20.97 1.50
C ALA A 310 -25.66 21.82 2.71
N LEU A 311 -25.31 23.11 2.71
CA LEU A 311 -25.63 24.08 3.74
C LEU A 311 -26.76 25.00 3.27
N THR A 312 -27.75 25.24 4.12
CA THR A 312 -28.83 26.23 3.88
C THR A 312 -29.09 27.05 5.12
N GLY A 313 -29.32 28.35 4.94
CA GLY A 313 -29.53 29.30 6.03
C GLY A 313 -29.28 30.74 5.57
N PRO A 314 -29.21 31.71 6.50
CA PRO A 314 -28.76 33.07 6.19
C PRO A 314 -27.34 33.09 5.61
N ASP A 315 -27.07 33.95 4.64
CA ASP A 315 -25.79 33.99 3.91
C ASP A 315 -24.56 34.11 4.84
N ASP A 316 -24.63 34.97 5.86
CA ASP A 316 -23.53 35.15 6.82
C ASP A 316 -23.27 33.89 7.67
N ASP A 317 -24.31 33.16 8.01
CA ASP A 317 -24.23 31.91 8.79
C ASP A 317 -23.67 30.77 7.91
N VAL A 318 -24.12 30.69 6.64
CA VAL A 318 -23.61 29.72 5.66
C VAL A 318 -22.14 29.99 5.36
N ALA A 319 -21.73 31.28 5.23
CA ALA A 319 -20.32 31.64 5.03
C ALA A 319 -19.46 31.19 6.23
N ARG A 320 -19.88 31.49 7.47
CA ARG A 320 -19.19 31.08 8.68
C ARG A 320 -19.11 29.56 8.81
N ALA A 321 -20.21 28.84 8.53
CA ALA A 321 -20.24 27.39 8.56
C ALA A 321 -19.30 26.78 7.51
N THR A 322 -19.19 27.42 6.33
CA THR A 322 -18.22 27.02 5.29
C THR A 322 -16.77 27.15 5.79
N ASP A 323 -16.45 28.27 6.46
CA ASP A 323 -15.11 28.50 7.00
C ASP A 323 -14.77 27.49 8.13
N GLU A 324 -15.72 27.20 9.03
CA GLU A 324 -15.54 26.21 10.09
C GLU A 324 -15.34 24.79 9.54
N LEU A 325 -16.12 24.37 8.54
CA LEU A 325 -15.95 23.10 7.86
C LEU A 325 -14.62 23.05 7.10
N SER A 326 -14.22 24.16 6.50
CA SER A 326 -12.94 24.29 5.81
C SER A 326 -11.75 24.19 6.78
N ALA A 327 -11.89 24.73 7.99
CA ALA A 327 -10.83 24.70 9.01
C ALA A 327 -10.55 23.29 9.54
N ILE A 328 -11.53 22.40 9.58
CA ILE A 328 -11.36 21.00 9.97
C ILE A 328 -11.04 20.10 8.79
N SER A 329 -11.24 20.59 7.56
CA SER A 329 -10.96 19.87 6.34
C SER A 329 -9.47 20.01 6.01
N HIS A 330 -8.80 18.90 5.84
CA HIS A 330 -7.41 18.91 5.43
C HIS A 330 -7.22 19.23 3.93
N THR A 331 -8.31 19.24 3.14
CA THR A 331 -8.35 19.66 1.73
C THR A 331 -9.66 20.38 1.43
N ALA A 332 -9.82 21.60 1.95
CA ALA A 332 -10.92 22.45 1.52
C ALA A 332 -10.68 22.92 0.08
N ARG A 333 -11.46 22.46 -0.88
CA ARG A 333 -11.63 23.13 -2.17
C ARG A 333 -12.98 23.83 -2.17
N SER A 334 -12.97 25.14 -1.99
CA SER A 334 -14.07 25.99 -2.48
C SER A 334 -14.15 25.77 -3.99
N ASN A 335 -15.29 25.32 -4.50
CA ASN A 335 -15.51 25.07 -5.92
C ASN A 335 -15.52 26.45 -6.62
N PRO A 336 -14.55 26.81 -7.50
CA PRO A 336 -14.40 28.17 -8.05
C PRO A 336 -15.52 28.60 -8.98
N ALA A 337 -16.53 27.77 -9.23
CA ALA A 337 -17.66 28.11 -10.12
C ALA A 337 -18.72 29.06 -9.49
N GLN A 338 -18.56 29.49 -8.24
CA GLN A 338 -19.47 30.46 -7.58
C GLN A 338 -18.92 31.88 -7.46
N GLU A 339 -17.65 32.14 -7.81
CA GLU A 339 -17.12 33.52 -7.81
C GLU A 339 -17.43 34.32 -9.09
N ALA A 340 -18.03 33.69 -10.11
CA ALA A 340 -18.33 34.37 -11.38
C ALA A 340 -19.67 35.11 -11.41
N ASP A 341 -20.57 34.90 -10.45
CA ASP A 341 -21.94 35.48 -10.46
C ASP A 341 -22.14 36.66 -9.47
N ILE A 342 -21.06 37.24 -8.89
CA ILE A 342 -21.18 38.38 -7.96
C ILE A 342 -20.71 39.70 -8.58
N HIS A 343 -20.28 39.69 -9.85
CA HIS A 343 -19.93 40.92 -10.58
C HIS A 343 -20.66 40.96 -11.93
N ASP A 344 -21.93 41.35 -11.90
CA ASP A 344 -22.64 42.11 -12.91
C ASP A 344 -23.75 42.96 -12.26
#